data_98fd12e740a2cc9beeafb236667b6685
#
_entry.id   98fd12e740a2cc9beeafb236667b6685
#
_cell.length_a   1.000
_cell.length_b   1.000
_cell.length_c   1.000
_cell.angle_alpha   90.00
_cell.angle_beta   90.00
_cell.angle_gamma   90.00
#
_symmetry.space_group_name_H-M   'P 1'
#
loop_
_entity.id
_entity.type
_entity.pdbx_description
1 polymer ?
#
loop_
_entity_poly.entity_id
_entity_poly.type
_entity_poly.pdbx_seq_one_letter_code
_entity_poly.pdbx_strand_id
1 'polypeptide(L)'
;SSIIFALLHWLNNGVFGNTIQMSIVFLFTFCMGLLLAFSYAKTFSILIPFAIHLGWNLTQNFIFPDKPEGNHLFILATPPPMVTVSYFDFFVMLLFPKISAIGLAYLIVRKQKQIEAPE
;
A
#
# COMPACT_ATOMS: atom_id res chain seq x y z
N SER A 1 6.76 -9.55 12.23
CA SER A 1 5.36 -9.29 11.82
C SER A 1 5.26 -8.77 10.39
N SER A 2 6.05 -7.76 9.96
CA SER A 2 5.98 -7.17 8.61
C SER A 2 6.32 -8.15 7.48
N ILE A 3 7.23 -9.11 7.71
CA ILE A 3 7.53 -10.17 6.74
C ILE A 3 6.31 -11.08 6.53
N ILE A 4 5.68 -11.53 7.61
CA ILE A 4 4.48 -12.38 7.54
C ILE A 4 3.36 -11.62 6.84
N PHE A 5 3.16 -10.36 7.18
CA PHE A 5 2.19 -9.47 6.53
C PHE A 5 2.42 -9.39 5.01
N ALA A 6 3.68 -9.24 4.58
CA ALA A 6 4.03 -9.19 3.16
C ALA A 6 3.80 -10.52 2.44
N LEU A 7 4.15 -11.65 3.07
CA LEU A 7 3.95 -12.99 2.51
C LEU A 7 2.46 -13.33 2.34
N LEU A 8 1.62 -12.96 3.30
CA LEU A 8 0.18 -13.17 3.21
C LEU A 8 -0.46 -12.41 2.04
N HIS A 9 0.12 -11.28 1.63
CA HIS A 9 -0.35 -10.53 0.46
C HIS A 9 -0.12 -11.25 -0.87
N TRP A 10 0.84 -12.19 -0.96
CA TRP A 10 0.97 -13.03 -2.15
C TRP A 10 -0.25 -13.93 -2.38
N LEU A 11 -0.83 -14.46 -1.30
CA LEU A 11 -2.03 -15.29 -1.38
C LEU A 11 -3.24 -14.48 -1.88
N ASN A 12 -3.36 -13.25 -1.39
CA ASN A 12 -4.50 -12.39 -1.74
C ASN A 12 -4.42 -11.82 -3.16
N ASN A 13 -3.21 -11.53 -3.64
CA ASN A 13 -3.00 -10.92 -4.96
C ASN A 13 -2.85 -11.94 -6.10
N GLY A 14 -2.78 -13.24 -5.81
CA GLY A 14 -2.66 -14.28 -6.83
C GLY A 14 -1.41 -14.14 -7.71
N VAL A 15 -0.32 -13.59 -7.16
CA VAL A 15 0.90 -13.24 -7.92
C VAL A 15 1.85 -14.41 -8.18
N PHE A 16 1.46 -15.61 -7.76
CA PHE A 16 2.30 -16.80 -7.92
C PHE A 16 2.58 -17.10 -9.39
N GLY A 17 3.86 -17.38 -9.70
CA GLY A 17 4.33 -17.64 -11.06
C GLY A 17 4.93 -16.42 -11.77
N ASN A 18 4.79 -15.22 -11.23
CA ASN A 18 5.45 -14.02 -11.75
C ASN A 18 6.41 -13.44 -10.69
N THR A 19 7.70 -13.77 -10.81
CA THR A 19 8.73 -13.39 -9.84
C THR A 19 8.87 -11.88 -9.67
N ILE A 20 8.72 -11.11 -10.76
CA ILE A 20 8.80 -9.64 -10.71
C ILE A 20 7.63 -9.08 -9.90
N GLN A 21 6.41 -9.55 -10.19
CA GLN A 21 5.22 -9.11 -9.48
C GLN A 21 5.25 -9.52 -8.00
N MET A 22 5.71 -10.75 -7.70
CA MET A 22 5.94 -11.20 -6.32
C MET A 22 6.89 -10.28 -5.57
N SER A 23 8.00 -9.89 -6.20
CA SER A 23 9.00 -9.00 -5.59
C SER A 23 8.43 -7.60 -5.34
N ILE A 24 7.69 -7.04 -6.29
CA ILE A 24 7.07 -5.71 -6.16
C ILE A 24 6.02 -5.73 -5.04
N VAL A 25 5.11 -6.70 -5.03
CA VAL A 25 4.08 -6.84 -3.99
C VAL A 25 4.74 -7.01 -2.63
N PHE A 26 5.75 -7.87 -2.51
CA PHE A 26 6.48 -8.06 -1.26
C PHE A 26 7.10 -6.77 -0.75
N LEU A 27 7.82 -6.05 -1.61
CA LEU A 27 8.50 -4.80 -1.23
C LEU A 27 7.51 -3.76 -0.68
N PHE A 28 6.41 -3.51 -1.41
CA PHE A 28 5.42 -2.52 -1.00
C PHE A 28 4.68 -2.92 0.28
N THR A 29 4.25 -4.16 0.38
CA THR A 29 3.53 -4.64 1.57
C THR A 29 4.44 -4.75 2.78
N PHE A 30 5.72 -5.06 2.58
CA PHE A 30 6.73 -5.02 3.65
C PHE A 30 6.96 -3.61 4.16
N CYS A 31 7.15 -2.62 3.26
CA CYS A 31 7.30 -1.21 3.64
C CYS A 31 6.04 -0.68 4.36
N MET A 32 4.86 -1.05 3.89
CA MET A 32 3.61 -0.73 4.57
C MET A 32 3.57 -1.36 5.96
N GLY A 33 3.92 -2.64 6.09
CA GLY A 33 3.98 -3.33 7.38
C GLY A 33 4.96 -2.67 8.37
N LEU A 34 6.11 -2.16 7.89
CA LEU A 34 7.04 -1.38 8.72
C LEU A 34 6.43 -0.06 9.16
N LEU A 35 5.74 0.65 8.26
CA LEU A 35 5.06 1.91 8.58
C LEU A 35 3.98 1.70 9.65
N LEU A 36 3.17 0.64 9.53
CA LEU A 36 2.14 0.30 10.50
C LEU A 36 2.74 -0.04 11.87
N ALA A 37 3.81 -0.85 11.89
CA ALA A 37 4.52 -1.19 13.12
C ALA A 37 5.16 0.05 13.76
N PHE A 38 5.78 0.91 12.98
CA PHE A 38 6.35 2.18 13.44
C PHE A 38 5.27 3.10 14.02
N SER A 39 4.13 3.23 13.35
CA SER A 39 3.03 4.08 13.81
C SER A 39 2.46 3.60 15.15
N TYR A 40 2.32 2.28 15.32
CA TYR A 40 1.92 1.71 16.60
C TYR A 40 2.98 1.95 17.68
N ALA A 41 4.25 1.64 17.41
CA ALA A 41 5.33 1.82 18.38
C ALA A 41 5.48 3.28 18.85
N LYS A 42 5.13 4.24 17.99
CA LYS A 42 5.22 5.66 18.32
C LYS A 42 4.03 6.18 19.10
N THR A 43 2.85 5.66 18.84
CA THR A 43 1.59 6.21 19.38
C THR A 43 0.93 5.33 20.42
N PHE A 44 1.36 4.07 20.57
CA PHE A 44 0.71 3.00 21.36
C PHE A 44 -0.80 2.90 21.11
N SER A 45 -1.25 3.34 19.94
CA SER A 45 -2.63 3.31 19.51
C SER A 45 -2.80 2.45 18.28
N ILE A 46 -3.70 1.49 18.33
CA ILE A 46 -4.07 0.66 17.16
C ILE A 46 -4.86 1.45 16.12
N LEU A 47 -5.47 2.57 16.50
CA LEU A 47 -6.29 3.39 15.62
C LEU A 47 -5.47 4.01 14.49
N ILE A 48 -4.22 4.41 14.77
CA ILE A 48 -3.37 5.06 13.78
C ILE A 48 -2.95 4.08 12.66
N PRO A 49 -2.33 2.91 12.95
CA PRO A 49 -2.05 1.95 11.89
C PRO A 49 -3.31 1.44 11.18
N PHE A 50 -4.43 1.26 11.92
CA PHE A 50 -5.70 0.89 11.30
C PHE A 50 -6.19 1.95 10.31
N ALA A 51 -6.17 3.23 10.68
CA ALA A 51 -6.59 4.32 9.79
C ALA A 51 -5.71 4.43 8.53
N ILE A 52 -4.38 4.26 8.69
CA ILE A 52 -3.44 4.26 7.56
C ILE A 52 -3.76 3.10 6.60
N HIS A 53 -3.93 1.89 7.13
CA HIS A 53 -4.20 0.71 6.32
C HIS A 53 -5.58 0.77 5.66
N LEU A 54 -6.60 1.21 6.41
CA LEU A 54 -7.96 1.39 5.87
C LEU A 54 -7.98 2.44 4.75
N GLY A 55 -7.34 3.59 4.97
CA GLY A 55 -7.23 4.65 3.96
C GLY A 55 -6.53 4.17 2.69
N TRP A 56 -5.44 3.40 2.84
CA TRP A 56 -4.75 2.77 1.74
C TRP A 56 -5.66 1.83 0.95
N ASN A 57 -6.32 0.90 1.63
CA ASN A 57 -7.20 -0.06 0.98
C ASN A 57 -8.42 0.60 0.34
N LEU A 58 -9.02 1.60 1.00
CA LEU A 58 -10.12 2.37 0.44
C LEU A 58 -9.72 3.06 -0.86
N THR A 59 -8.53 3.68 -0.88
CA THR A 59 -8.02 4.36 -2.08
C THR A 59 -7.76 3.38 -3.21
N GLN A 60 -7.09 2.26 -2.95
CA GLN A 60 -6.67 1.32 -3.99
C GLN A 60 -7.80 0.42 -4.49
N ASN A 61 -8.75 0.05 -3.63
CA ASN A 61 -9.76 -0.93 -3.99
C ASN A 61 -11.13 -0.32 -4.26
N PHE A 62 -11.41 0.88 -3.74
CA PHE A 62 -12.73 1.50 -3.86
C PHE A 62 -12.71 2.77 -4.70
N ILE A 63 -11.74 3.67 -4.49
CA ILE A 63 -11.68 4.94 -5.22
C ILE A 63 -11.04 4.74 -6.60
N PHE A 64 -9.87 4.10 -6.67
CA PHE A 64 -9.10 3.87 -7.90
C PHE A 64 -8.78 2.38 -8.08
N PRO A 65 -9.78 1.53 -8.33
CA PRO A 65 -9.57 0.10 -8.48
C PRO A 65 -8.80 -0.24 -9.75
N ASP A 66 -7.92 -1.21 -9.65
CA ASP A 66 -7.20 -1.76 -10.81
C ASP A 66 -8.10 -2.68 -11.66
N LYS A 67 -9.23 -3.14 -11.10
CA LYS A 67 -10.16 -4.06 -11.78
C LYS A 67 -11.53 -3.42 -11.95
N PRO A 68 -12.18 -3.59 -13.12
CA PRO A 68 -13.50 -3.01 -13.38
C PRO A 68 -14.65 -3.72 -12.65
N GLU A 69 -14.37 -4.83 -11.96
CA GLU A 69 -15.37 -5.65 -11.28
C GLU A 69 -15.56 -5.21 -9.83
N GLY A 70 -16.82 -5.03 -9.40
CA GLY A 70 -17.16 -4.67 -8.02
C GLY A 70 -17.82 -3.29 -7.88
N ASN A 71 -18.07 -2.88 -6.63
CA ASN A 71 -18.64 -1.59 -6.29
C ASN A 71 -17.52 -0.54 -6.16
N HIS A 72 -17.35 0.29 -7.17
CA HIS A 72 -16.30 1.31 -7.22
C HIS A 72 -16.90 2.71 -7.33
N LEU A 73 -16.21 3.71 -6.80
CA LEU A 73 -16.63 5.10 -6.89
C LEU A 73 -16.36 5.67 -8.29
N PHE A 74 -15.21 5.32 -8.87
CA PHE A 74 -14.85 5.71 -10.23
C PHE A 74 -14.58 4.46 -11.07
N ILE A 75 -15.23 4.36 -12.22
CA ILE A 75 -15.05 3.27 -13.18
C ILE A 75 -14.53 3.90 -14.48
N LEU A 76 -13.51 3.32 -15.07
CA LEU A 76 -13.07 3.71 -16.41
C LEU A 76 -14.20 3.35 -17.39
N ALA A 77 -14.70 4.35 -18.12
CA ALA A 77 -15.78 4.17 -19.10
C ALA A 77 -15.37 3.26 -20.27
N THR A 78 -14.07 3.18 -20.56
CA THR A 78 -13.51 2.28 -21.58
C THR A 78 -12.27 1.60 -21.01
N PRO A 79 -12.04 0.32 -21.33
CA PRO A 79 -10.79 -0.32 -20.96
C PRO A 79 -9.61 0.45 -21.55
N PRO A 80 -8.54 0.67 -20.78
CA PRO A 80 -7.36 1.38 -21.28
C PRO A 80 -6.78 0.61 -22.47
N PRO A 81 -6.33 1.31 -23.53
CA PRO A 81 -5.68 0.66 -24.65
C PRO A 81 -4.43 -0.07 -24.15
N MET A 82 -4.18 -1.27 -24.68
CA MET A 82 -2.92 -1.96 -24.43
C MET A 82 -1.78 -1.15 -25.06
N VAL A 83 -1.02 -0.46 -24.24
CA VAL A 83 0.18 0.28 -24.64
C VAL A 83 1.40 -0.38 -24.02
N THR A 84 2.45 -0.55 -24.81
CA THR A 84 3.78 -0.86 -24.29
C THR A 84 4.35 0.41 -23.68
N VAL A 85 4.40 0.45 -22.34
CA VAL A 85 5.02 1.56 -21.60
C VAL A 85 6.50 1.28 -21.39
N SER A 86 7.32 2.33 -21.41
CA SER A 86 8.73 2.21 -21.07
C SER A 86 8.88 1.85 -19.58
N TYR A 87 10.04 1.29 -19.19
CA TYR A 87 10.33 1.03 -17.77
C TYR A 87 10.29 2.31 -16.93
N PHE A 88 10.67 3.44 -17.53
CA PHE A 88 10.61 4.74 -16.85
C PHE A 88 9.15 5.17 -16.59
N ASP A 89 8.27 5.08 -17.58
CA ASP A 89 6.85 5.42 -17.43
C ASP A 89 6.16 4.50 -16.43
N PHE A 90 6.48 3.20 -16.46
CA PHE A 90 6.00 2.23 -15.49
C PHE A 90 6.42 2.62 -14.06
N PHE A 91 7.69 3.00 -13.88
CA PHE A 91 8.19 3.45 -12.58
C PHE A 91 7.46 4.71 -12.10
N VAL A 92 7.37 5.75 -12.96
CA VAL A 92 6.76 7.03 -12.59
C VAL A 92 5.27 6.89 -12.32
N MET A 93 4.54 6.14 -13.14
CA MET A 93 3.08 6.05 -13.00
C MET A 93 2.62 5.05 -11.93
N LEU A 94 3.35 3.96 -11.74
CA LEU A 94 2.91 2.89 -10.82
C LEU A 94 3.63 2.92 -9.47
N LEU A 95 4.96 3.07 -9.48
CA LEU A 95 5.75 2.95 -8.25
C LEU A 95 5.86 4.26 -7.49
N PHE A 96 6.12 5.37 -8.18
CA PHE A 96 6.35 6.66 -7.54
C PHE A 96 5.17 7.14 -6.68
N PRO A 97 3.90 7.07 -7.11
CA PRO A 97 2.78 7.47 -6.26
C PRO A 97 2.67 6.64 -4.98
N LYS A 98 2.92 5.32 -5.07
CA LYS A 98 2.86 4.41 -3.92
C LYS A 98 3.99 4.69 -2.92
N ILE A 99 5.22 4.88 -3.41
CA ILE A 99 6.38 5.24 -2.59
C ILE A 99 6.14 6.60 -1.91
N SER A 100 5.65 7.59 -2.67
CA SER A 100 5.38 8.93 -2.16
C SER A 100 4.30 8.93 -1.06
N ALA A 101 3.25 8.13 -1.22
CA ALA A 101 2.18 8.01 -0.22
C ALA A 101 2.71 7.37 1.08
N ILE A 102 3.50 6.30 0.99
CA ILE A 102 4.13 5.66 2.16
C ILE A 102 5.11 6.64 2.85
N GLY A 103 5.92 7.34 2.06
CA GLY A 103 6.87 8.35 2.57
C GLY A 103 6.16 9.50 3.27
N LEU A 104 5.08 10.03 2.68
CA LEU A 104 4.28 11.09 3.29
C LEU A 104 3.63 10.63 4.60
N ALA A 105 3.03 9.45 4.62
CA ALA A 105 2.45 8.87 5.83
C ALA A 105 3.51 8.68 6.92
N TYR A 106 4.72 8.22 6.57
CA TYR A 106 5.84 8.12 7.50
C TYR A 106 6.23 9.49 8.09
N LEU A 107 6.32 10.54 7.25
CA LEU A 107 6.67 11.89 7.71
C LEU A 107 5.60 12.47 8.65
N ILE A 108 4.33 12.20 8.39
CA ILE A 108 3.22 12.62 9.26
C ILE A 108 3.32 11.91 10.63
N VAL A 109 3.48 10.59 10.62
CA VAL A 109 3.60 9.80 11.87
C VAL A 109 4.85 10.19 12.66
N ARG A 110 5.99 10.42 11.97
CA ARG A 110 7.23 10.84 12.61
C ARG A 110 7.09 12.14 13.41
N LYS A 111 6.23 13.06 12.96
CA LYS A 111 5.97 14.34 13.65
C LYS A 111 5.07 14.20 14.87
N GLN A 112 4.38 13.08 15.05
CA GLN A 112 3.55 12.84 16.23
C GLN A 112 4.43 12.76 17.49
N LYS A 113 3.91 13.22 18.63
CA LYS A 113 4.59 13.03 19.91
C LYS A 113 4.67 11.54 20.24
N GLN A 114 5.80 11.11 20.76
CA GLN A 114 5.92 9.75 21.27
C GLN A 114 5.10 9.66 22.57
N ILE A 115 4.21 8.69 22.63
CA ILE A 115 3.45 8.38 23.83
C ILE A 115 4.23 7.30 24.58
N GLU A 116 4.40 7.44 25.88
CA GLU A 116 5.02 6.41 26.71
C GLU A 116 4.10 5.21 26.80
N ALA A 117 4.70 4.01 26.87
CA ALA A 117 3.94 2.78 27.03
C ALA A 117 3.15 2.86 28.34
N PRO A 118 1.88 2.44 28.37
CA PRO A 118 1.16 2.28 29.64
C PRO A 118 1.90 1.26 30.51
N GLU A 119 2.12 1.62 31.78
CA GLU A 119 2.70 0.73 32.80
C GLU A 119 1.80 -0.49 33.08
#